data_cc32fe48af832bb4528dfb557ffc0d47
#
_entry.id   cc32fe48af832bb4528dfb557ffc0d47
#
_cell.length_a   1.000
_cell.length_b   1.000
_cell.length_c   1.000
_cell.angle_alpha   90.00
_cell.angle_beta   90.00
_cell.angle_gamma   90.00
#
_symmetry.space_group_name_H-M   'P 1'
#
loop_
_entity.id
_entity.type
_entity.pdbx_description
1 polymer ?
#
loop_
_entity_poly.entity_id
_entity_poly.type
_entity_poly.pdbx_seq_one_letter_code
_entity_poly.pdbx_strand_id
1 'polypeptide(L)'
;MPNDATVEDCKAAYLLSWRLALKANALYRDGSKLSQPLNSALISDEDDEADEGIEALIQAPAAAKAAAVAEKIVERVIERVERIRSREKLPARRKGYTQKAVVGGHKVYLRTGEYDDGRLGEIFIDMHKEGATFRSLMNNFAIAISLGLQYGVPLEEYVEAFTFTRFEPAGFVQGNDAIKNATSLLDYVFRELAVSYLGRADLAHVSPAEIGGTVIGGGE
;
A
#
# COMPACT_ATOMS: atom_id res chain seq x y z
N MET A 1 -2.54 -9.72 22.09
CA MET A 1 -1.48 -9.61 23.12
C MET A 1 -0.54 -8.51 22.66
N PRO A 2 0.02 -7.71 23.57
CA PRO A 2 0.95 -6.65 23.20
C PRO A 2 2.23 -7.22 22.54
N ASN A 3 2.97 -6.34 21.84
CA ASN A 3 4.15 -6.75 21.08
C ASN A 3 5.30 -7.30 21.95
N ASP A 4 5.38 -6.86 23.22
CA ASP A 4 6.34 -7.28 24.22
C ASP A 4 5.94 -8.53 25.01
N ALA A 5 4.76 -9.13 24.68
CA ALA A 5 4.30 -10.33 25.32
C ALA A 5 5.30 -11.49 25.21
N THR A 6 5.60 -12.13 26.34
CA THR A 6 6.56 -13.21 26.46
C THR A 6 5.92 -14.59 26.19
N VAL A 7 6.75 -15.62 26.07
CA VAL A 7 6.28 -17.01 25.97
C VAL A 7 5.54 -17.44 27.24
N GLU A 8 5.95 -16.92 28.40
CA GLU A 8 5.33 -17.16 29.70
C GLU A 8 3.92 -16.58 29.75
N ASP A 9 3.71 -15.38 29.20
CA ASP A 9 2.38 -14.76 29.10
C ASP A 9 1.43 -15.60 28.22
N CYS A 10 1.96 -16.13 27.12
CA CYS A 10 1.21 -17.03 26.24
C CYS A 10 0.80 -18.33 26.99
N LYS A 11 1.73 -18.93 27.73
CA LYS A 11 1.45 -20.10 28.56
C LYS A 11 0.39 -19.82 29.63
N ALA A 12 0.51 -18.67 30.30
CA ALA A 12 -0.46 -18.26 31.34
C ALA A 12 -1.87 -18.08 30.73
N ALA A 13 -1.96 -17.46 29.54
CA ALA A 13 -3.23 -17.28 28.83
C ALA A 13 -3.87 -18.62 28.43
N TYR A 14 -3.09 -19.58 27.93
CA TYR A 14 -3.60 -20.93 27.63
C TYR A 14 -4.00 -21.71 28.87
N LEU A 15 -3.22 -21.63 29.96
CA LEU A 15 -3.58 -22.27 31.24
C LEU A 15 -4.84 -21.67 31.83
N LEU A 16 -5.02 -20.36 31.77
CA LEU A 16 -6.25 -19.70 32.21
C LEU A 16 -7.46 -20.16 31.38
N SER A 17 -7.30 -20.20 30.06
CA SER A 17 -8.35 -20.70 29.16
C SER A 17 -8.76 -22.14 29.46
N TRP A 18 -7.79 -23.01 29.77
CA TRP A 18 -8.04 -24.38 30.16
C TRP A 18 -8.78 -24.48 31.54
N ARG A 19 -8.35 -23.68 32.53
CA ARG A 19 -9.01 -23.63 33.85
C ARG A 19 -10.45 -23.12 33.75
N LEU A 20 -10.72 -22.20 32.82
CA LEU A 20 -12.07 -21.67 32.57
C LEU A 20 -12.89 -22.56 31.63
N ALA A 21 -12.37 -23.72 31.24
CA ALA A 21 -13.01 -24.68 30.31
C ALA A 21 -13.48 -24.06 29.00
N LEU A 22 -12.71 -23.11 28.46
CA LEU A 22 -13.00 -22.48 27.17
C LEU A 22 -12.77 -23.51 26.05
N LYS A 23 -13.71 -23.57 25.10
CA LYS A 23 -13.69 -24.53 23.98
C LYS A 23 -12.54 -24.31 23.03
N ALA A 24 -12.16 -23.06 22.83
CA ALA A 24 -11.05 -22.64 21.95
C ALA A 24 -10.47 -21.30 22.41
N ASN A 25 -9.17 -21.13 22.24
CA ASN A 25 -8.48 -19.87 22.47
C ASN A 25 -7.46 -19.66 21.36
N ALA A 26 -7.53 -18.50 20.67
CA ALA A 26 -6.55 -18.07 19.69
C ALA A 26 -5.82 -16.83 20.20
N LEU A 27 -4.49 -16.92 20.31
CA LEU A 27 -3.65 -15.82 20.75
C LEU A 27 -2.98 -15.17 19.53
N TYR A 28 -3.15 -13.87 19.40
CA TYR A 28 -2.45 -13.05 18.43
C TYR A 28 -1.56 -12.05 19.16
N ARG A 29 -0.27 -12.01 18.79
CA ARG A 29 0.67 -11.00 19.29
C ARG A 29 0.75 -9.89 18.26
N ASP A 30 0.68 -8.65 18.71
CA ASP A 30 0.82 -7.46 17.88
C ASP A 30 2.19 -7.48 17.18
N GLY A 31 2.23 -7.15 15.88
CA GLY A 31 3.45 -7.20 15.07
C GLY A 31 3.90 -8.60 14.63
N SER A 32 3.14 -9.68 14.92
CA SER A 32 3.53 -11.05 14.51
C SER A 32 3.32 -11.36 13.03
N LYS A 33 2.55 -10.54 12.32
CA LYS A 33 2.32 -10.61 10.86
C LYS A 33 2.42 -9.22 10.26
N LEU A 34 2.90 -9.12 9.02
CA LEU A 34 3.04 -7.87 8.26
C LEU A 34 1.70 -7.14 8.01
N SER A 35 0.59 -7.87 7.96
CA SER A 35 -0.76 -7.29 7.86
C SER A 35 -1.60 -7.78 9.04
N GLN A 36 -1.86 -6.90 9.98
CA GLN A 36 -2.78 -7.15 11.10
C GLN A 36 -3.98 -6.20 11.02
N PRO A 37 -5.21 -6.72 10.92
CA PRO A 37 -6.41 -5.88 10.86
C PRO A 37 -6.72 -5.14 12.16
N LEU A 38 -6.07 -5.52 13.28
CA LEU A 38 -6.19 -4.90 14.60
C LEU A 38 -4.80 -4.57 15.11
N ASN A 39 -4.34 -3.36 14.86
CA ASN A 39 -3.07 -2.86 15.35
C ASN A 39 -3.30 -1.74 16.37
N SER A 40 -2.60 -1.77 17.50
CA SER A 40 -2.62 -0.69 18.49
C SER A 40 -2.02 0.63 17.96
N ALA A 41 -1.31 0.59 16.82
CA ALA A 41 -0.79 1.76 16.12
C ALA A 41 -1.86 2.76 15.63
N LEU A 42 -3.16 2.40 15.68
CA LEU A 42 -4.26 3.34 15.43
C LEU A 42 -4.39 4.46 16.49
N ILE A 43 -3.59 4.40 17.56
CA ILE A 43 -3.61 5.38 18.66
C ILE A 43 -2.44 6.37 18.58
N SER A 44 -1.47 6.16 17.68
CA SER A 44 -0.21 6.91 17.62
C SER A 44 -0.02 7.79 16.39
N ASP A 45 -1.05 8.04 15.59
CA ASP A 45 -0.95 9.07 14.55
C ASP A 45 -1.03 10.46 15.21
N GLU A 46 0.12 11.07 15.29
CA GLU A 46 0.40 12.41 15.77
C GLU A 46 -0.33 13.45 14.90
N ASP A 47 -1.43 13.99 15.43
CA ASP A 47 -1.91 15.31 15.02
C ASP A 47 -1.43 16.31 16.06
N ASP A 48 -0.46 17.13 15.68
CA ASP A 48 0.24 18.16 16.48
C ASP A 48 -0.65 19.39 16.92
N GLU A 49 -1.98 19.28 16.90
CA GLU A 49 -2.87 20.41 17.23
C GLU A 49 -3.76 20.22 18.49
N ALA A 50 -3.37 19.37 19.44
CA ALA A 50 -4.22 19.09 20.60
C ALA A 50 -3.58 19.28 21.98
N ASP A 51 -2.68 20.25 22.15
CA ASP A 51 -1.94 20.40 23.43
C ASP A 51 -2.80 20.97 24.58
N GLU A 52 -3.91 21.69 24.33
CA GLU A 52 -4.78 22.22 25.39
C GLU A 52 -5.84 21.22 25.91
N GLY A 53 -6.17 20.18 25.13
CA GLY A 53 -7.15 19.15 25.53
C GLY A 53 -6.56 18.00 26.35
N ILE A 54 -5.26 17.75 26.24
CA ILE A 54 -4.57 16.60 26.84
C ILE A 54 -4.44 16.76 28.36
N GLU A 55 -4.19 17.95 28.86
CA GLU A 55 -4.05 18.20 30.31
C GLU A 55 -5.38 18.00 31.08
N ALA A 56 -6.50 18.39 30.49
CA ALA A 56 -7.83 18.14 31.06
C ALA A 56 -8.20 16.64 31.08
N LEU A 57 -7.76 15.90 30.06
CA LEU A 57 -7.95 14.43 29.98
C LEU A 57 -7.09 13.68 30.98
N ILE A 58 -5.87 14.17 31.29
CA ILE A 58 -4.96 13.52 32.27
C ILE A 58 -5.54 13.54 33.69
N GLN A 59 -6.35 14.53 34.04
CA GLN A 59 -6.98 14.67 35.35
C GLN A 59 -8.36 14.01 35.47
N ALA A 60 -8.94 13.55 34.36
CA ALA A 60 -10.27 12.93 34.35
C ALA A 60 -10.29 11.51 34.95
N PRO A 61 -11.40 11.07 35.58
CA PRO A 61 -11.59 9.70 36.06
C PRO A 61 -11.41 8.67 34.94
N ALA A 62 -10.88 7.48 35.26
CA ALA A 62 -10.59 6.43 34.29
C ALA A 62 -11.78 6.05 33.40
N ALA A 63 -13.00 6.13 33.93
CA ALA A 63 -14.22 5.88 33.15
C ALA A 63 -14.50 6.96 32.10
N ALA A 64 -14.20 8.24 32.39
CA ALA A 64 -14.36 9.34 31.44
C ALA A 64 -13.30 9.29 30.33
N LYS A 65 -12.07 8.88 30.67
CA LYS A 65 -11.00 8.63 29.67
C LYS A 65 -11.38 7.51 28.72
N ALA A 66 -11.89 6.40 29.24
CA ALA A 66 -12.34 5.28 28.44
C ALA A 66 -13.50 5.65 27.51
N ALA A 67 -14.43 6.47 27.98
CA ALA A 67 -15.56 6.95 27.18
C ALA A 67 -15.10 7.86 26.03
N ALA A 68 -14.20 8.83 26.30
CA ALA A 68 -13.66 9.73 25.29
C ALA A 68 -12.82 8.99 24.22
N VAL A 69 -12.03 7.99 24.64
CA VAL A 69 -11.26 7.14 23.70
C VAL A 69 -12.21 6.28 22.86
N ALA A 70 -13.27 5.71 23.47
CA ALA A 70 -14.26 4.93 22.73
C ALA A 70 -15.02 5.78 21.71
N GLU A 71 -15.41 7.01 22.07
CA GLU A 71 -16.08 7.95 21.18
C GLU A 71 -15.19 8.33 19.98
N LYS A 72 -13.92 8.66 20.22
CA LYS A 72 -12.94 8.96 19.19
C LYS A 72 -12.65 7.77 18.25
N ILE A 73 -12.65 6.53 18.80
CA ILE A 73 -12.52 5.31 18.00
C ILE A 73 -13.75 5.10 17.11
N VAL A 74 -14.95 5.28 17.67
CA VAL A 74 -16.21 5.14 16.92
C VAL A 74 -16.28 6.18 15.80
N GLU A 75 -15.93 7.42 16.07
CA GLU A 75 -15.90 8.49 15.08
C GLU A 75 -14.92 8.19 13.93
N ARG A 76 -13.68 7.78 14.25
CA ARG A 76 -12.69 7.35 13.25
C ARG A 76 -13.14 6.12 12.45
N VAL A 77 -13.80 5.16 13.09
CA VAL A 77 -14.33 3.97 12.41
C VAL A 77 -15.45 4.36 11.45
N ILE A 78 -16.35 5.24 11.86
CA ILE A 78 -17.43 5.78 11.00
C ILE A 78 -16.83 6.50 9.80
N GLU A 79 -15.88 7.40 10.02
CA GLU A 79 -15.22 8.19 8.97
C GLU A 79 -14.48 7.29 7.98
N ARG A 80 -13.78 6.25 8.48
CA ARG A 80 -13.09 5.26 7.65
C ARG A 80 -14.07 4.38 6.85
N VAL A 81 -15.20 3.98 7.45
CA VAL A 81 -16.26 3.22 6.76
C VAL A 81 -16.95 4.07 5.70
N GLU A 82 -17.18 5.35 5.94
CA GLU A 82 -17.75 6.27 4.95
C GLU A 82 -16.78 6.53 3.79
N ARG A 83 -15.47 6.69 4.08
CA ARG A 83 -14.44 6.84 3.06
C ARG A 83 -14.32 5.61 2.16
N ILE A 84 -14.46 4.39 2.72
CA ILE A 84 -14.47 3.13 1.94
C ILE A 84 -15.77 3.00 1.11
N ARG A 85 -16.87 3.62 1.52
CA ARG A 85 -18.16 3.56 0.81
C ARG A 85 -18.30 4.59 -0.30
N SER A 86 -17.52 5.64 -0.30
CA SER A 86 -17.61 6.73 -1.26
C SER A 86 -16.41 6.73 -2.21
N ARG A 87 -16.68 6.62 -3.52
CA ARG A 87 -15.65 6.76 -4.54
C ARG A 87 -15.11 8.19 -4.56
N GLU A 88 -13.84 8.37 -4.27
CA GLU A 88 -13.12 9.63 -4.46
C GLU A 88 -12.80 9.83 -5.95
N LYS A 89 -13.52 10.73 -6.61
CA LYS A 89 -13.31 11.00 -8.04
C LYS A 89 -12.10 11.89 -8.24
N LEU A 90 -11.26 11.53 -9.22
CA LEU A 90 -10.15 12.37 -9.63
C LEU A 90 -10.64 13.69 -10.28
N PRO A 91 -9.87 14.79 -10.13
CA PRO A 91 -10.14 16.03 -10.83
C PRO A 91 -10.08 15.82 -12.35
N ALA A 92 -10.83 16.63 -13.11
CA ALA A 92 -10.85 16.53 -14.58
C ALA A 92 -9.47 16.77 -15.21
N ARG A 93 -8.68 17.71 -14.65
CA ARG A 93 -7.28 17.93 -14.99
C ARG A 93 -6.42 17.42 -13.83
N ARG A 94 -5.53 16.47 -14.12
CA ARG A 94 -4.69 15.81 -13.12
C ARG A 94 -3.26 15.64 -13.63
N LYS A 95 -2.33 15.56 -12.69
CA LYS A 95 -0.93 15.21 -12.94
C LYS A 95 -0.78 13.71 -13.09
N GLY A 96 0.39 13.28 -13.49
CA GLY A 96 0.80 11.90 -13.62
C GLY A 96 1.96 11.81 -14.60
N TYR A 97 2.52 10.62 -14.76
CA TYR A 97 3.58 10.37 -15.71
C TYR A 97 3.19 9.30 -16.74
N THR A 98 3.96 9.24 -17.80
CA THR A 98 3.88 8.18 -18.81
C THR A 98 5.23 7.49 -18.89
N GLN A 99 5.27 6.21 -18.48
CA GLN A 99 6.43 5.34 -18.61
C GLN A 99 6.25 4.43 -19.83
N LYS A 100 7.18 4.52 -20.77
CA LYS A 100 7.26 3.58 -21.90
C LYS A 100 8.34 2.55 -21.60
N ALA A 101 8.01 1.27 -21.74
CA ALA A 101 8.96 0.19 -21.61
C ALA A 101 8.73 -0.91 -22.66
N VAL A 102 9.69 -1.83 -22.75
CA VAL A 102 9.57 -3.06 -23.53
C VAL A 102 9.88 -4.21 -22.59
N VAL A 103 8.90 -5.06 -22.33
CA VAL A 103 9.01 -6.23 -21.45
C VAL A 103 8.98 -7.49 -22.31
N GLY A 104 10.04 -8.30 -22.29
CA GLY A 104 10.12 -9.52 -23.11
C GLY A 104 9.88 -9.28 -24.61
N GLY A 105 10.24 -8.11 -25.14
CA GLY A 105 9.98 -7.73 -26.54
C GLY A 105 8.63 -7.03 -26.79
N HIS A 106 7.73 -6.97 -25.80
CA HIS A 106 6.41 -6.37 -25.92
C HIS A 106 6.40 -4.94 -25.37
N LYS A 107 5.99 -4.00 -26.19
CA LYS A 107 5.96 -2.58 -25.83
C LYS A 107 4.73 -2.26 -25.00
N VAL A 108 4.94 -1.65 -23.84
CA VAL A 108 3.93 -1.19 -22.90
C VAL A 108 4.07 0.28 -22.59
N TYR A 109 2.97 0.97 -22.44
CA TYR A 109 2.87 2.32 -21.91
C TYR A 109 2.03 2.29 -20.65
N LEU A 110 2.64 2.62 -19.53
CA LEU A 110 1.97 2.86 -18.27
C LEU A 110 1.76 4.37 -18.13
N ARG A 111 0.52 4.80 -17.92
CA ARG A 111 0.19 6.18 -17.57
C ARG A 111 -0.49 6.18 -16.22
N THR A 112 -0.20 7.19 -15.43
CA THR A 112 -0.77 7.38 -14.10
C THR A 112 -1.59 8.65 -14.06
N GLY A 113 -2.54 8.71 -13.12
CA GLY A 113 -3.26 9.91 -12.76
C GLY A 113 -3.29 10.06 -11.24
N GLU A 114 -2.96 11.23 -10.76
CA GLU A 114 -2.75 11.56 -9.37
C GLU A 114 -3.80 12.52 -8.85
N TYR A 115 -4.12 12.41 -7.57
CA TYR A 115 -4.82 13.43 -6.83
C TYR A 115 -3.92 14.65 -6.58
N ASP A 116 -4.47 15.74 -6.10
CA ASP A 116 -3.73 16.98 -5.83
C ASP A 116 -2.67 16.80 -4.72
N ASP A 117 -2.85 15.83 -3.85
CA ASP A 117 -1.92 15.43 -2.79
C ASP A 117 -0.80 14.48 -3.26
N GLY A 118 -0.78 14.09 -4.54
CA GLY A 118 0.22 13.19 -5.13
C GLY A 118 -0.10 11.71 -5.02
N ARG A 119 -1.20 11.32 -4.37
CA ARG A 119 -1.63 9.91 -4.33
C ARG A 119 -2.05 9.42 -5.71
N LEU A 120 -1.70 8.17 -6.01
CA LEU A 120 -2.13 7.49 -7.23
C LEU A 120 -3.64 7.22 -7.17
N GLY A 121 -4.41 7.68 -8.17
CA GLY A 121 -5.85 7.47 -8.25
C GLY A 121 -6.30 6.69 -9.47
N GLU A 122 -5.48 6.62 -10.52
CA GLU A 122 -5.77 5.80 -11.70
C GLU A 122 -4.52 5.39 -12.46
N ILE A 123 -4.65 4.31 -13.21
CA ILE A 123 -3.64 3.82 -14.15
C ILE A 123 -4.27 3.52 -15.49
N PHE A 124 -3.46 3.63 -16.55
CA PHE A 124 -3.78 3.17 -17.91
C PHE A 124 -2.63 2.30 -18.40
N ILE A 125 -2.95 1.16 -18.96
CA ILE A 125 -1.97 0.23 -19.54
C ILE A 125 -2.30 0.05 -21.00
N ASP A 126 -1.47 0.61 -21.87
CA ASP A 126 -1.63 0.50 -23.32
C ASP A 126 -0.51 -0.35 -23.91
N MET A 127 -0.86 -1.32 -24.73
CA MET A 127 0.07 -2.24 -25.36
C MET A 127 0.05 -2.05 -26.87
N HIS A 128 1.23 -2.06 -27.46
CA HIS A 128 1.39 -1.88 -28.90
C HIS A 128 1.70 -3.21 -29.59
N LYS A 129 1.07 -3.47 -30.70
CA LYS A 129 1.21 -4.69 -31.53
C LYS A 129 0.65 -5.99 -30.92
N GLU A 130 -0.13 -5.89 -29.86
CA GLU A 130 -0.86 -7.03 -29.28
C GLU A 130 -2.22 -7.21 -29.93
N GLY A 131 -2.77 -8.42 -29.83
CA GLY A 131 -4.13 -8.71 -30.26
C GLY A 131 -5.17 -7.85 -29.53
N ALA A 132 -6.27 -7.51 -30.23
CA ALA A 132 -7.32 -6.64 -29.68
C ALA A 132 -7.85 -7.14 -28.33
N THR A 133 -8.02 -8.44 -28.19
CA THR A 133 -8.53 -9.09 -26.96
C THR A 133 -7.60 -8.84 -25.78
N PHE A 134 -6.29 -9.03 -25.95
CA PHE A 134 -5.32 -8.83 -24.85
C PHE A 134 -5.25 -7.35 -24.44
N ARG A 135 -5.24 -6.42 -25.40
CA ARG A 135 -5.28 -4.98 -25.12
C ARG A 135 -6.55 -4.58 -24.35
N SER A 136 -7.69 -5.12 -24.77
CA SER A 136 -8.96 -4.86 -24.08
C SER A 136 -8.96 -5.41 -22.67
N LEU A 137 -8.38 -6.61 -22.45
CA LEU A 137 -8.24 -7.19 -21.11
C LEU A 137 -7.37 -6.33 -20.20
N MET A 138 -6.21 -5.87 -20.69
CA MET A 138 -5.31 -5.00 -19.94
C MET A 138 -5.95 -3.63 -19.63
N ASN A 139 -6.73 -3.08 -20.55
CA ASN A 139 -7.49 -1.86 -20.31
C ASN A 139 -8.56 -2.06 -19.21
N ASN A 140 -9.33 -3.14 -19.27
CA ASN A 140 -10.33 -3.44 -18.23
C ASN A 140 -9.67 -3.73 -16.88
N PHE A 141 -8.52 -4.40 -16.87
CA PHE A 141 -7.71 -4.59 -15.67
C PHE A 141 -7.28 -3.25 -15.06
N ALA A 142 -6.74 -2.33 -15.88
CA ALA A 142 -6.35 -1.00 -15.41
C ALA A 142 -7.54 -0.20 -14.84
N ILE A 143 -8.73 -0.33 -15.45
CA ILE A 143 -9.97 0.25 -14.93
C ILE A 143 -10.32 -0.35 -13.55
N ALA A 144 -10.23 -1.67 -13.38
CA ALA A 144 -10.53 -2.33 -12.12
C ALA A 144 -9.58 -1.87 -10.99
N ILE A 145 -8.27 -1.78 -11.27
CA ILE A 145 -7.28 -1.23 -10.32
C ILE A 145 -7.60 0.23 -9.99
N SER A 146 -7.86 1.06 -10.99
CA SER A 146 -8.19 2.48 -10.80
C SER A 146 -9.45 2.66 -9.94
N LEU A 147 -10.48 1.85 -10.15
CA LEU A 147 -11.67 1.85 -9.30
C LEU A 147 -11.33 1.51 -7.85
N GLY A 148 -10.55 0.46 -7.62
CA GLY A 148 -10.14 0.08 -6.26
C GLY A 148 -9.34 1.17 -5.56
N LEU A 149 -8.36 1.81 -6.24
CA LEU A 149 -7.61 2.96 -5.71
C LEU A 149 -8.56 4.10 -5.32
N GLN A 150 -9.56 4.41 -6.15
CA GLN A 150 -10.55 5.46 -5.88
C GLN A 150 -11.54 5.11 -4.77
N TYR A 151 -11.69 3.83 -4.43
CA TYR A 151 -12.42 3.37 -3.25
C TYR A 151 -11.53 3.18 -2.01
N GLY A 152 -10.26 3.60 -2.10
CA GLY A 152 -9.34 3.61 -0.97
C GLY A 152 -8.61 2.28 -0.70
N VAL A 153 -8.58 1.37 -1.68
CA VAL A 153 -7.69 0.20 -1.60
C VAL A 153 -6.25 0.70 -1.69
N PRO A 154 -5.38 0.40 -0.71
CA PRO A 154 -3.99 0.82 -0.72
C PRO A 154 -3.23 0.24 -1.92
N LEU A 155 -2.28 1.01 -2.48
CA LEU A 155 -1.45 0.55 -3.58
C LEU A 155 -0.60 -0.66 -3.19
N GLU A 156 -0.20 -0.75 -1.94
CA GLU A 156 0.55 -1.84 -1.35
C GLU A 156 -0.11 -3.20 -1.56
N GLU A 157 -1.43 -3.29 -1.41
CA GLU A 157 -2.19 -4.52 -1.62
C GLU A 157 -2.07 -5.03 -3.06
N TYR A 158 -2.09 -4.11 -4.02
CA TYR A 158 -1.88 -4.47 -5.43
C TYR A 158 -0.43 -4.85 -5.72
N VAL A 159 0.52 -4.15 -5.11
CA VAL A 159 1.95 -4.47 -5.25
C VAL A 159 2.23 -5.88 -4.72
N GLU A 160 1.72 -6.23 -3.54
CA GLU A 160 1.89 -7.57 -2.97
C GLU A 160 1.20 -8.66 -3.79
N ALA A 161 0.02 -8.37 -4.35
CA ALA A 161 -0.73 -9.34 -5.13
C ALA A 161 -0.11 -9.62 -6.51
N PHE A 162 0.48 -8.61 -7.16
CA PHE A 162 0.84 -8.72 -8.58
C PHE A 162 2.33 -8.73 -8.86
N THR A 163 3.20 -8.32 -7.92
CA THR A 163 4.63 -8.54 -8.05
C THR A 163 4.95 -10.04 -8.00
N PHE A 164 6.03 -10.43 -8.70
CA PHE A 164 6.46 -11.84 -8.83
C PHE A 164 5.47 -12.79 -9.50
N THR A 165 4.36 -12.30 -10.04
CA THR A 165 3.50 -13.11 -10.92
C THR A 165 4.28 -13.55 -12.16
N ARG A 166 4.02 -14.78 -12.65
CA ARG A 166 4.78 -15.38 -13.75
C ARG A 166 3.88 -15.76 -14.90
N PHE A 167 3.98 -15.04 -16.00
CA PHE A 167 3.33 -15.33 -17.28
C PHE A 167 3.95 -14.49 -18.41
N GLU A 168 3.80 -14.91 -19.64
CA GLU A 168 4.28 -14.16 -20.80
C GLU A 168 3.35 -12.96 -21.14
N PRO A 169 3.91 -11.79 -21.53
CA PRO A 169 5.31 -11.54 -21.78
C PRO A 169 6.14 -11.32 -20.52
N ALA A 170 7.34 -11.88 -20.48
CA ALA A 170 8.29 -11.82 -19.37
C ALA A 170 9.72 -11.64 -19.88
N GLY A 171 10.66 -11.27 -19.02
CA GLY A 171 12.09 -11.19 -19.34
C GLY A 171 12.66 -9.77 -19.23
N PHE A 172 13.63 -9.46 -20.09
CA PHE A 172 14.34 -8.19 -20.03
C PHE A 172 13.42 -7.00 -20.26
N VAL A 173 13.64 -5.95 -19.46
CA VAL A 173 12.94 -4.67 -19.53
C VAL A 173 13.88 -3.63 -20.11
N GLN A 174 13.43 -2.98 -21.20
CA GLN A 174 14.13 -1.86 -21.83
C GLN A 174 13.30 -0.58 -21.64
N GLY A 175 13.98 0.56 -21.52
CA GLY A 175 13.34 1.87 -21.38
C GLY A 175 12.90 2.18 -19.95
N ASN A 176 13.42 1.43 -18.96
CA ASN A 176 13.27 1.72 -17.54
C ASN A 176 14.64 1.67 -16.86
N ASP A 177 14.98 2.70 -16.07
CA ASP A 177 16.28 2.82 -15.44
C ASP A 177 16.41 1.99 -14.18
N ALA A 178 15.32 1.82 -13.43
CA ALA A 178 15.29 1.09 -12.17
C ALA A 178 15.04 -0.42 -12.34
N ILE A 179 14.18 -0.80 -13.29
CA ILE A 179 13.71 -2.19 -13.45
C ILE A 179 14.30 -2.77 -14.75
N LYS A 180 15.14 -3.81 -14.63
CA LYS A 180 15.85 -4.41 -15.77
C LYS A 180 15.31 -5.78 -16.20
N ASN A 181 14.51 -6.42 -15.35
CA ASN A 181 13.88 -7.71 -15.64
C ASN A 181 12.51 -7.79 -14.95
N ALA A 182 11.58 -8.53 -15.53
CA ALA A 182 10.28 -8.81 -14.95
C ALA A 182 9.81 -10.21 -15.27
N THR A 183 9.12 -10.83 -14.32
CA THR A 183 8.58 -12.19 -14.47
C THR A 183 7.22 -12.23 -15.15
N SER A 184 6.62 -11.07 -15.33
CA SER A 184 5.42 -10.83 -16.15
C SER A 184 5.26 -9.34 -16.44
N LEU A 185 4.32 -9.00 -17.32
CA LEU A 185 3.92 -7.63 -17.54
C LEU A 185 3.36 -6.97 -16.26
N LEU A 186 2.58 -7.70 -15.47
CA LEU A 186 2.03 -7.18 -14.21
C LEU A 186 3.13 -6.98 -13.17
N ASP A 187 4.08 -7.91 -13.05
CA ASP A 187 5.25 -7.75 -12.19
C ASP A 187 6.01 -6.47 -12.54
N TYR A 188 6.21 -6.18 -13.83
CA TYR A 188 6.81 -4.91 -14.27
C TYR A 188 6.01 -3.70 -13.80
N VAL A 189 4.70 -3.67 -14.11
CA VAL A 189 3.82 -2.53 -13.83
C VAL A 189 3.79 -2.23 -12.33
N PHE A 190 3.60 -3.23 -11.48
CA PHE A 190 3.48 -3.02 -10.04
C PHE A 190 4.83 -2.75 -9.35
N ARG A 191 5.96 -3.25 -9.88
CA ARG A 191 7.29 -2.79 -9.45
C ARG A 191 7.51 -1.33 -9.77
N GLU A 192 7.16 -0.88 -10.98
CA GLU A 192 7.27 0.51 -11.38
C GLU A 192 6.44 1.43 -10.48
N LEU A 193 5.19 1.07 -10.21
CA LEU A 193 4.32 1.82 -9.31
C LEU A 193 4.85 1.82 -7.86
N ALA A 194 5.39 0.71 -7.39
CA ALA A 194 5.97 0.60 -6.04
C ALA A 194 7.21 1.48 -5.88
N VAL A 195 8.10 1.49 -6.87
CA VAL A 195 9.29 2.35 -6.86
C VAL A 195 8.89 3.83 -6.90
N SER A 196 7.94 4.20 -7.77
CA SER A 196 7.57 5.59 -8.03
C SER A 196 6.69 6.20 -6.93
N TYR A 197 5.75 5.45 -6.36
CA TYR A 197 4.77 5.98 -5.40
C TYR A 197 4.98 5.54 -3.95
N LEU A 198 5.61 4.38 -3.72
CA LEU A 198 5.86 3.85 -2.37
C LEU A 198 7.33 3.93 -1.95
N GLY A 199 8.22 4.41 -2.83
CA GLY A 199 9.65 4.47 -2.56
C GLY A 199 10.31 3.09 -2.31
N ARG A 200 9.69 1.99 -2.78
CA ARG A 200 10.13 0.60 -2.60
C ARG A 200 11.35 0.29 -3.48
N ALA A 201 12.51 0.80 -3.10
CA ALA A 201 13.79 0.55 -3.78
C ALA A 201 14.20 -0.93 -3.80
N ASP A 202 13.69 -1.73 -2.87
CA ASP A 202 13.90 -3.18 -2.79
C ASP A 202 13.28 -3.95 -3.98
N LEU A 203 12.29 -3.36 -4.64
CA LEU A 203 11.67 -3.92 -5.85
C LEU A 203 12.34 -3.45 -7.15
N ALA A 204 13.29 -2.51 -7.06
CA ALA A 204 14.15 -2.08 -8.16
C ALA A 204 15.36 -3.01 -8.31
N HIS A 205 15.93 -3.07 -9.52
CA HIS A 205 17.20 -3.78 -9.79
C HIS A 205 18.40 -2.83 -9.70
N VAL A 206 18.16 -1.52 -9.88
CA VAL A 206 19.15 -0.46 -9.77
C VAL A 206 18.60 0.57 -8.81
N SER A 207 19.38 0.93 -7.81
CA SER A 207 18.94 1.89 -6.78
C SER A 207 18.81 3.29 -7.40
N PRO A 208 17.81 4.08 -7.02
CA PRO A 208 17.67 5.48 -7.47
C PRO A 208 18.91 6.34 -7.20
N ALA A 209 19.68 6.04 -6.15
CA ALA A 209 20.93 6.72 -5.83
C ALA A 209 22.05 6.44 -6.86
N GLU A 210 22.01 5.30 -7.54
CA GLU A 210 22.98 4.94 -8.59
C GLU A 210 22.63 5.57 -9.95
N ILE A 211 21.37 5.90 -10.18
CA ILE A 211 20.90 6.54 -11.42
C ILE A 211 21.30 8.02 -11.46
N GLY A 212 21.39 8.70 -10.31
CA GLY A 212 21.80 10.10 -10.18
C GLY A 212 23.29 10.38 -10.33
N GLY A 213 24.13 9.36 -10.51
CA GLY A 213 25.60 9.46 -10.49
C GLY A 213 26.29 9.71 -11.81
N THR A 214 25.59 9.90 -12.92
CA THR A 214 26.24 10.26 -14.18
C THR A 214 26.43 11.78 -14.27
N VAL A 215 27.34 12.32 -13.48
CA VAL A 215 27.97 13.62 -13.79
C VAL A 215 28.76 13.40 -15.07
N ILE A 216 28.30 13.98 -16.16
CA ILE A 216 29.07 14.10 -17.39
C ILE A 216 30.32 14.88 -17.00
N GLY A 217 31.47 14.20 -17.01
CA GLY A 217 32.76 14.82 -16.77
C GLY A 217 32.98 15.93 -17.79
N GLY A 218 33.19 17.13 -17.27
CA GLY A 218 33.76 18.22 -18.04
C GLY A 218 35.15 17.80 -18.53
N GLY A 219 35.28 17.61 -19.85
CA GLY A 219 36.58 17.53 -20.48
C GLY A 219 37.18 18.91 -20.55
N GLU A 220 38.41 19.05 -20.11
CA GLU A 220 39.31 20.13 -20.49
C GLU A 220 39.60 20.10 -21.99
#